data_80cc4861d49bbda94cc6f45aa58a8412
#
_entry.id   80cc4861d49bbda94cc6f45aa58a8412
#
_cell.length_a   1.000
_cell.length_b   1.000
_cell.length_c   1.000
_cell.angle_alpha   90.00
_cell.angle_beta   90.00
_cell.angle_gamma   90.00
#
_symmetry.space_group_name_H-M   'P 1'
#
loop_
_entity.id
_entity.type
_entity.pdbx_description
1 polymer ?
#
loop_
_entity_poly.entity_id
_entity_poly.type
_entity_poly.pdbx_seq_one_letter_code
_entity_poly.pdbx_strand_id
1 'polypeptide(L)' 'MQQLVSAPPRLGSFGTLLRARRHQAYLSQEQLAARAELSERTVRNLEADRVRSPRTDTVRLLAEALQLSELE' A
#
# COMPACT_ATOMS: atom_id res chain seq x y z
N MET A 1 30.84 6.94 0.05
CA MET A 1 30.32 6.98 0.33
C MET A 1 29.54 6.68 0.51
N GLN A 2 29.15 6.57 0.59
CA GLN A 2 28.38 6.28 0.78
C GLN A 2 27.45 6.23 1.17
N GLN A 3 27.19 6.36 1.27
CA GLN A 3 26.39 6.35 1.55
C GLN A 3 25.57 6.12 1.67
N LEU A 4 25.55 6.18 1.50
CA LEU A 4 24.86 5.98 1.50
C LEU A 4 24.11 5.62 1.68
N VAL A 5 24.19 5.35 1.82
CA VAL A 5 23.43 5.05 2.05
C VAL A 5 22.66 4.84 2.49
N SER A 6 22.97 4.99 2.76
CA SER A 6 21.88 4.63 3.44
C SER A 6 20.65 4.97 2.79
N ALA A 7 20.46 4.49 1.79
CA ALA A 7 19.26 4.59 1.14
C ALA A 7 18.15 4.68 2.11
N PRO A 8 17.18 5.44 1.90
CA PRO A 8 16.06 5.46 2.79
C PRO A 8 15.54 4.06 2.90
N PRO A 9 15.48 3.52 4.09
CA PRO A 9 15.00 2.17 4.26
C PRO A 9 13.59 2.00 3.71
N ARG A 10 12.90 3.09 3.53
CA ARG A 10 11.51 3.02 3.14
C ARG A 10 11.27 2.76 1.68
N LEU A 11 12.31 2.79 0.85
CA LEU A 11 12.12 2.51 -0.56
C LEU A 11 11.52 1.14 -0.80
N GLY A 12 11.85 0.17 0.07
CA GLY A 12 11.30 -1.16 -0.08
C GLY A 12 10.17 -1.46 0.87
N SER A 13 9.63 -0.47 1.57
CA SER A 13 8.62 -0.74 2.57
C SER A 13 7.29 -1.11 1.92
N PHE A 14 6.49 -1.83 2.69
CA PHE A 14 5.16 -2.20 2.24
C PHE A 14 4.31 -0.96 1.95
N GLY A 15 4.39 0.05 2.82
CA GLY A 15 3.61 1.26 2.62
C GLY A 15 3.96 1.98 1.34
N THR A 16 5.25 2.07 1.03
CA THR A 16 5.70 2.69 -0.21
C THR A 16 5.19 1.92 -1.42
N LEU A 17 5.31 0.60 -1.37
CA LEU A 17 4.83 -0.24 -2.47
C LEU A 17 3.33 -0.11 -2.65
N LEU A 18 2.59 -0.14 -1.54
CA LEU A 18 1.14 -0.04 -1.59
C LEU A 18 0.73 1.28 -2.23
N ARG A 19 1.36 2.37 -1.82
CA ARG A 19 1.04 3.69 -2.36
C ARG A 19 1.32 3.75 -3.84
N ALA A 20 2.45 3.20 -4.27
CA ALA A 20 2.81 3.20 -5.69
C ALA A 20 1.80 2.41 -6.51
N ARG A 21 1.41 1.24 -6.02
CA ARG A 21 0.43 0.43 -6.75
C ARG A 21 -0.92 1.11 -6.79
N ARG A 22 -1.30 1.77 -5.71
CA ARG A 22 -2.56 2.51 -5.70
C ARG A 22 -2.55 3.62 -6.74
N HIS A 23 -1.45 4.37 -6.81
CA HIS A 23 -1.34 5.44 -7.80
C HIS A 23 -1.38 4.90 -9.22
N GLN A 24 -0.74 3.77 -9.45
CA GLN A 24 -0.75 3.15 -10.77
C GLN A 24 -2.16 2.74 -11.19
N ALA A 25 -2.98 2.42 -10.21
CA ALA A 25 -4.37 2.04 -10.47
C ALA A 25 -5.31 3.24 -10.51
N TYR A 26 -4.77 4.45 -10.31
CA TYR A 26 -5.56 5.69 -10.32
C TYR A 26 -6.65 5.70 -9.26
N LEU A 27 -6.34 5.15 -8.09
CA LEU A 27 -7.29 5.08 -6.99
C LEU A 27 -6.88 6.04 -5.88
N SER A 28 -7.87 6.65 -5.24
CA SER A 28 -7.63 7.37 -3.99
C SER A 28 -7.53 6.34 -2.86
N GLN A 29 -7.08 6.80 -1.68
CA GLN A 29 -7.07 5.93 -0.52
C GLN A 29 -8.46 5.42 -0.19
N GLU A 30 -9.44 6.31 -0.31
CA GLU A 30 -10.82 5.95 -0.04
C GLU A 30 -11.32 4.90 -1.03
N GLN A 31 -11.00 5.07 -2.30
CA GLN A 31 -11.43 4.13 -3.32
C GLN A 31 -10.81 2.76 -3.14
N LEU A 32 -9.51 2.73 -2.83
CA LEU A 32 -8.85 1.45 -2.57
C LEU A 32 -9.46 0.77 -1.36
N ALA A 33 -9.69 1.54 -0.29
CA ALA A 33 -10.28 0.98 0.91
C ALA A 33 -11.64 0.36 0.62
N ALA A 34 -12.47 1.07 -0.15
CA ALA A 34 -13.79 0.55 -0.49
C ALA A 34 -13.69 -0.77 -1.28
N ARG A 35 -12.79 -0.83 -2.24
CA ARG A 35 -12.62 -2.04 -3.05
C ARG A 35 -12.06 -3.20 -2.23
N ALA A 36 -11.22 -2.91 -1.26
CA ALA A 36 -10.62 -3.94 -0.41
C ALA A 36 -11.49 -4.27 0.79
N GLU A 37 -12.59 -3.55 0.97
CA GLU A 37 -13.48 -3.71 2.12
C GLU A 37 -12.74 -3.43 3.42
N LEU A 38 -11.91 -2.40 3.39
CA LEU A 38 -11.18 -1.93 4.55
C LEU A 38 -11.58 -0.48 4.81
N SER A 39 -11.21 0.03 5.99
CA SER A 39 -11.43 1.44 6.26
C SER A 39 -10.34 2.27 5.58
N GLU A 40 -10.68 3.50 5.24
CA GLU A 40 -9.70 4.42 4.69
C GLU A 40 -8.55 4.63 5.67
N ARG A 41 -8.86 4.67 6.95
CA ARG A 41 -7.85 4.83 7.98
C ARG A 41 -6.84 3.71 7.93
N THR A 42 -7.30 2.48 7.70
CA THR A 42 -6.40 1.33 7.60
C THR A 42 -5.44 1.52 6.43
N VAL A 43 -5.96 1.93 5.27
CA VAL A 43 -5.10 2.15 4.10
C VAL A 43 -4.10 3.26 4.40
N ARG A 44 -4.56 4.35 4.99
CA ARG A 44 -3.69 5.47 5.31
C ARG A 44 -2.56 5.05 6.24
N ASN A 45 -2.89 4.29 7.27
CA ASN A 45 -1.88 3.85 8.23
C ASN A 45 -0.88 2.89 7.59
N LEU A 46 -1.34 2.03 6.71
CA LEU A 46 -0.45 1.10 6.02
C LEU A 46 0.51 1.85 5.09
N GLU A 47 0.01 2.83 4.36
CA GLU A 47 0.86 3.60 3.45
C GLU A 47 1.87 4.46 4.21
N ALA A 48 1.54 4.83 5.44
CA ALA A 48 2.44 5.62 6.28
C ALA A 48 3.40 4.76 7.09
N ASP A 49 3.37 3.45 6.88
CA ASP A 49 4.23 2.51 7.60
C ASP A 49 4.02 2.57 9.12
N ARG A 50 2.81 2.85 9.53
CA ARG A 50 2.48 2.86 10.96
C ARG A 50 2.17 1.47 11.49
N VAL A 51 2.00 0.51 10.58
CA VAL A 51 1.75 -0.88 10.92
C VAL A 51 3.00 -1.66 10.56
N ARG A 52 3.62 -2.29 11.57
CA ARG A 52 4.86 -3.00 11.33
C ARG A 52 4.69 -4.23 10.48
N SER A 53 3.67 -5.00 10.79
CA SER A 53 3.44 -6.26 10.10
C SER A 53 1.99 -6.30 9.67
N PRO A 54 1.70 -5.94 8.43
CA PRO A 54 0.33 -6.05 7.95
C PRO A 54 -0.15 -7.50 8.06
N ARG A 55 -1.41 -7.66 8.41
CA ARG A 55 -1.99 -8.99 8.50
C ARG A 55 -2.07 -9.60 7.12
N THR A 56 -1.86 -10.91 7.06
CA THR A 56 -1.90 -11.61 5.79
C THR A 56 -3.23 -11.38 5.06
N ASP A 57 -4.33 -11.42 5.80
CA ASP A 57 -5.63 -11.19 5.20
C ASP A 57 -5.74 -9.80 4.59
N THR A 58 -5.21 -8.81 5.29
CA THR A 58 -5.25 -7.43 4.82
C THR A 58 -4.46 -7.30 3.52
N VAL A 59 -3.27 -7.90 3.48
CA VAL A 59 -2.42 -7.84 2.29
C VAL A 59 -3.15 -8.51 1.12
N ARG A 60 -3.79 -9.64 1.35
CA ARG A 60 -4.50 -10.35 0.31
C ARG A 60 -5.66 -9.51 -0.23
N LEU A 61 -6.41 -8.88 0.66
CA LEU A 61 -7.54 -8.04 0.24
C LEU A 61 -7.07 -6.88 -0.61
N LEU A 62 -5.95 -6.27 -0.23
CA LEU A 62 -5.40 -5.15 -1.00
C LEU A 62 -4.91 -5.63 -2.37
N ALA A 63 -4.25 -6.77 -2.40
CA ALA A 63 -3.75 -7.30 -3.66
C ALA A 63 -4.89 -7.60 -4.62
N GLU A 64 -5.95 -8.19 -4.10
CA GLU A 64 -7.11 -8.50 -4.93
C GLU A 64 -7.78 -7.23 -5.45
N ALA A 65 -7.90 -6.23 -4.59
CA ALA A 65 -8.52 -4.97 -4.98
C ALA A 65 -7.72 -4.28 -6.08
N LEU A 66 -6.40 -4.29 -5.96
CA LEU A 66 -5.54 -3.65 -6.95
C LEU A 66 -5.53 -4.42 -8.26
N GLN A 67 -5.55 -5.74 -8.18
CA GLN A 67 -5.56 -6.57 -9.37
C GLN A 67 -6.86 -6.38 -10.15
N LEU A 68 -7.99 -6.31 -9.45
CA LEU A 68 -9.25 -6.07 -10.12
C LEU A 68 -9.25 -4.72 -10.82
N SER A 69 -8.64 -3.72 -10.19
CA SER A 69 -8.57 -2.39 -10.79
C SER A 69 -7.77 -2.41 -12.08
N GLU A 70 -6.72 -3.22 -12.13
CA GLU A 70 -5.90 -3.30 -13.33
C GLU A 70 -6.65 -3.96 -14.47
N LEU A 71 -7.59 -4.82 -14.16
CA LEU A 71 -8.35 -5.51 -15.19
C LEU A 71 -9.48 -4.65 -15.76
N GLU A 72 -9.87 -3.64 -15.03
CA GLU A 72 -10.91 -2.74 -15.48
C GLU A 72 -10.36 -1.72 -16.45
#